data_1d07bd67411f8387afc3989216c445e2
#
_entry.id   1d07bd67411f8387afc3989216c445e2
#
_cell.length_a   1.000
_cell.length_b   1.000
_cell.length_c   1.000
_cell.angle_alpha   90.00
_cell.angle_beta   90.00
_cell.angle_gamma   90.00
#
_symmetry.space_group_name_H-M   'P 1'
#
loop_
_entity.id
_entity.type
_entity.pdbx_description
1 polymer ?
#
loop_
_entity_poly.entity_id
_entity_poly.type
_entity_poly.pdbx_seq_one_letter_code
_entity_poly.pdbx_strand_id
1 'polypeptide(L)'
;MNSISTTYLLEQGQLAAIEVGNAKMAEVSVIFIHGWLDNAASFLSLMPALHALDPRLHLCAVDLPGHGFSSHKAGYSAFHDYIDDLDQLLLNLSPNKPVLVGHSLGALIASCYSAAFPEQVSGLVQIEGFGPLSEPATHSVTRLRQGIRSRHALRNAKPRGYASFEHALRHRALANQLPAELLRPLVERGTYQHDEQWFWRHDLKLXXXXXXXXXXXXXXXXXXXXXTPRRCANQSVVRSR
;
A
#
# COMPACT_ATOMS: atom_id res chain seq x y z
N MET A 1 18.97 -10.51 -9.47
CA MET A 1 17.88 -10.90 -8.52
C MET A 1 16.77 -11.56 -9.31
N ASN A 2 16.44 -12.79 -8.94
CA ASN A 2 15.33 -13.51 -9.58
C ASN A 2 14.05 -13.23 -8.81
N SER A 3 13.33 -12.22 -9.23
CA SER A 3 12.01 -11.93 -8.67
C SER A 3 10.94 -12.70 -9.43
N ILE A 4 9.91 -13.10 -8.73
CA ILE A 4 8.75 -13.76 -9.31
C ILE A 4 7.49 -12.93 -9.05
N SER A 5 6.55 -13.01 -9.97
CA SER A 5 5.20 -12.45 -9.75
C SER A 5 4.34 -13.54 -9.12
N THR A 6 3.72 -13.22 -8.01
CA THR A 6 2.85 -14.14 -7.28
C THR A 6 1.47 -13.52 -7.09
N THR A 7 0.50 -14.36 -6.75
CA THR A 7 -0.86 -13.93 -6.49
C THR A 7 -1.39 -14.67 -5.27
N TYR A 8 -1.97 -13.94 -4.35
CA TYR A 8 -2.56 -14.47 -3.11
C TYR A 8 -4.08 -14.28 -3.17
N LEU A 9 -4.82 -15.37 -2.99
CA LEU A 9 -6.27 -15.31 -2.95
C LEU A 9 -6.73 -14.78 -1.60
N LEU A 10 -7.65 -13.83 -1.64
CA LEU A 10 -8.32 -13.29 -0.46
C LEU A 10 -9.79 -13.70 -0.52
N GLU A 11 -10.51 -13.47 0.57
CA GLU A 11 -11.96 -13.68 0.59
C GLU A 11 -12.66 -12.90 -0.52
N GLN A 12 -12.17 -11.69 -0.81
CA GLN A 12 -12.74 -10.84 -1.88
C GLN A 12 -11.65 -10.44 -2.87
N GLY A 13 -11.36 -11.35 -3.82
CA GLY A 13 -10.40 -11.06 -4.89
C GLY A 13 -9.02 -11.61 -4.63
N GLN A 14 -8.01 -10.92 -5.11
CA GLN A 14 -6.63 -11.38 -5.01
C GLN A 14 -5.65 -10.21 -4.91
N LEU A 15 -4.53 -10.45 -4.23
CA LEU A 15 -3.40 -9.52 -4.20
C LEU A 15 -2.28 -10.04 -5.09
N ALA A 16 -1.78 -9.18 -5.95
CA ALA A 16 -0.58 -9.46 -6.71
C ALA A 16 0.65 -8.99 -5.92
N ALA A 17 1.75 -9.68 -6.08
CA ALA A 17 2.99 -9.36 -5.38
C ALA A 17 4.21 -9.59 -6.27
N ILE A 18 5.31 -8.92 -5.89
CA ILE A 18 6.65 -9.19 -6.43
C ILE A 18 7.44 -9.80 -5.27
N GLU A 19 7.99 -10.97 -5.48
CA GLU A 19 8.68 -11.70 -4.41
C GLU A 19 10.10 -12.12 -4.80
N VAL A 20 10.95 -12.19 -3.79
CA VAL A 20 12.31 -12.74 -3.88
C VAL A 20 12.50 -13.64 -2.66
N GLY A 21 13.00 -14.85 -2.89
CA GLY A 21 13.21 -15.82 -1.82
C GLY A 21 11.96 -16.66 -1.56
N ASN A 22 11.96 -17.38 -0.46
CA ASN A 22 10.90 -18.31 -0.09
C ASN A 22 10.52 -18.09 1.37
N ALA A 23 9.27 -17.69 1.61
CA ALA A 23 8.76 -17.37 2.94
C ALA A 23 8.92 -18.50 3.96
N LYS A 24 8.76 -19.75 3.50
CA LYS A 24 8.82 -20.94 4.38
C LYS A 24 10.25 -21.30 4.79
N MET A 25 11.22 -20.88 4.00
CA MET A 25 12.64 -21.21 4.25
C MET A 25 13.41 -20.06 4.88
N ALA A 26 12.94 -18.85 4.73
CA ALA A 26 13.61 -17.66 5.24
C ALA A 26 13.43 -17.53 6.76
N GLU A 27 14.46 -17.02 7.43
CA GLU A 27 14.36 -16.69 8.86
C GLU A 27 13.53 -15.43 9.08
N VAL A 28 13.57 -14.52 8.12
CA VAL A 28 12.85 -13.23 8.18
C VAL A 28 12.20 -12.96 6.84
N SER A 29 10.94 -12.57 6.88
CA SER A 29 10.21 -12.08 5.71
C SER A 29 10.00 -10.57 5.83
N VAL A 30 10.29 -9.83 4.78
CA VAL A 30 10.05 -8.38 4.73
C VAL A 30 8.89 -8.12 3.78
N ILE A 31 7.80 -7.57 4.31
CA ILE A 31 6.57 -7.33 3.55
C ILE A 31 6.46 -5.81 3.31
N PHE A 32 6.47 -5.42 2.05
CA PHE A 32 6.45 -4.02 1.63
C PHE A 32 5.03 -3.61 1.20
N ILE A 33 4.54 -2.52 1.75
CA ILE A 33 3.19 -2.01 1.55
C ILE A 33 3.29 -0.57 1.05
N HIS A 34 2.84 -0.34 -0.18
CA HIS A 34 3.04 0.94 -0.87
C HIS A 34 2.03 2.02 -0.45
N GLY A 35 2.27 3.24 -0.92
CA GLY A 35 1.41 4.39 -0.70
C GLY A 35 0.22 4.45 -1.66
N TRP A 36 -0.69 5.39 -1.38
CA TRP A 36 -1.89 5.58 -2.18
C TRP A 36 -1.54 5.91 -3.64
N LEU A 37 -2.18 5.21 -4.58
CA LEU A 37 -1.98 5.29 -6.04
C LEU A 37 -0.58 4.89 -6.51
N ASP A 38 0.21 4.24 -5.66
CA ASP A 38 1.45 3.58 -6.04
C ASP A 38 1.17 2.09 -6.33
N ASN A 39 2.19 1.26 -6.27
CA ASN A 39 2.08 -0.20 -6.41
C ASN A 39 3.38 -0.85 -5.92
N ALA A 40 3.47 -2.18 -5.98
CA ALA A 40 4.61 -2.95 -5.50
C ALA A 40 5.96 -2.50 -6.11
N ALA A 41 5.94 -1.96 -7.33
CA ALA A 41 7.16 -1.51 -7.99
C ALA A 41 7.83 -0.31 -7.29
N SER A 42 7.15 0.35 -6.34
CA SER A 42 7.77 1.39 -5.50
C SER A 42 9.01 0.87 -4.75
N PHE A 43 9.08 -0.44 -4.52
CA PHE A 43 10.18 -1.05 -3.76
C PHE A 43 11.21 -1.78 -4.63
N LEU A 44 11.08 -1.72 -5.97
CA LEU A 44 11.97 -2.46 -6.87
C LEU A 44 13.42 -1.99 -6.83
N SER A 45 13.69 -0.76 -6.41
CA SER A 45 15.07 -0.31 -6.21
C SER A 45 15.63 -0.77 -4.86
N LEU A 46 14.77 -0.91 -3.85
CA LEU A 46 15.19 -1.30 -2.49
C LEU A 46 15.39 -2.81 -2.35
N MET A 47 14.53 -3.62 -2.98
CA MET A 47 14.56 -5.07 -2.84
C MET A 47 15.90 -5.69 -3.27
N PRO A 48 16.51 -5.32 -4.43
CA PRO A 48 17.80 -5.84 -4.79
C PRO A 48 18.90 -5.50 -3.79
N ALA A 49 18.87 -4.28 -3.24
CA ALA A 49 19.86 -3.85 -2.26
C ALA A 49 19.77 -4.68 -0.97
N LEU A 50 18.55 -4.92 -0.50
CA LEU A 50 18.35 -5.77 0.70
C LEU A 50 18.74 -7.21 0.44
N HIS A 51 18.40 -7.76 -0.72
CA HIS A 51 18.76 -9.14 -1.07
C HIS A 51 20.28 -9.30 -1.23
N ALA A 52 20.96 -8.26 -1.70
CA ALA A 52 22.42 -8.28 -1.78
C ALA A 52 23.08 -8.26 -0.38
N LEU A 53 22.45 -7.58 0.57
CA LEU A 53 22.92 -7.53 1.96
C LEU A 53 22.71 -8.87 2.68
N ASP A 54 21.57 -9.51 2.46
CA ASP A 54 21.28 -10.83 3.03
C ASP A 54 20.38 -11.64 2.09
N PRO A 55 20.99 -12.56 1.30
CA PRO A 55 20.23 -13.40 0.36
C PRO A 55 19.28 -14.42 1.02
N ARG A 56 19.35 -14.57 2.36
CA ARG A 56 18.45 -15.48 3.09
C ARG A 56 17.09 -14.86 3.39
N LEU A 57 16.93 -13.56 3.15
CA LEU A 57 15.67 -12.88 3.36
C LEU A 57 14.62 -13.30 2.32
N HIS A 58 13.38 -13.41 2.76
CA HIS A 58 12.23 -13.41 1.87
C HIS A 58 11.71 -11.96 1.78
N LEU A 59 11.55 -11.45 0.57
CA LEU A 59 11.08 -10.09 0.30
C LEU A 59 9.79 -10.18 -0.51
N CYS A 60 8.73 -9.51 -0.06
CA CYS A 60 7.43 -9.55 -0.72
C CYS A 60 6.84 -8.14 -0.78
N ALA A 61 6.75 -7.55 -1.97
CA ALA A 61 6.12 -6.26 -2.19
C ALA A 61 4.75 -6.50 -2.83
N VAL A 62 3.67 -6.05 -2.16
CA VAL A 62 2.30 -6.30 -2.61
C VAL A 62 1.69 -5.09 -3.29
N ASP A 63 0.78 -5.33 -4.25
CA ASP A 63 -0.14 -4.32 -4.72
C ASP A 63 -1.37 -4.35 -3.80
N LEU A 64 -1.71 -3.22 -3.19
CA LEU A 64 -2.93 -3.10 -2.39
C LEU A 64 -4.17 -3.26 -3.29
N PRO A 65 -5.33 -3.68 -2.74
CA PRO A 65 -6.56 -3.76 -3.54
C PRO A 65 -6.82 -2.46 -4.32
N GLY A 66 -7.22 -2.61 -5.56
CA GLY A 66 -7.48 -1.47 -6.44
C GLY A 66 -6.23 -0.86 -7.07
N HIS A 67 -5.05 -1.41 -6.83
CA HIS A 67 -3.77 -0.91 -7.35
C HIS A 67 -3.05 -2.00 -8.15
N GLY A 68 -2.18 -1.58 -9.06
CA GLY A 68 -1.30 -2.48 -9.81
C GLY A 68 -2.06 -3.64 -10.46
N PHE A 69 -1.65 -4.87 -10.17
CA PHE A 69 -2.29 -6.08 -10.69
C PHE A 69 -3.26 -6.75 -9.71
N SER A 70 -3.49 -6.13 -8.55
CA SER A 70 -4.46 -6.64 -7.56
C SER A 70 -5.89 -6.36 -8.00
N SER A 71 -6.83 -7.17 -7.49
CA SER A 71 -8.26 -7.05 -7.80
C SER A 71 -8.82 -5.70 -7.34
N HIS A 72 -9.80 -5.20 -8.09
CA HIS A 72 -10.65 -4.09 -7.63
C HIS A 72 -11.78 -4.68 -6.79
N LYS A 73 -12.09 -4.08 -5.66
CA LYS A 73 -13.22 -4.50 -4.83
C LYS A 73 -14.53 -4.00 -5.44
N ALA A 74 -15.61 -4.74 -5.23
CA ALA A 74 -16.92 -4.40 -5.79
C ALA A 74 -17.44 -3.05 -5.29
N GLY A 75 -17.21 -2.74 -4.01
CA GLY A 75 -17.65 -1.51 -3.38
C GLY A 75 -16.53 -0.52 -3.10
N TYR A 76 -16.80 0.42 -2.23
CA TYR A 76 -15.79 1.33 -1.68
C TYR A 76 -15.14 0.65 -0.48
N SER A 77 -13.84 0.68 -0.42
CA SER A 77 -13.09 0.10 0.70
C SER A 77 -12.97 1.11 1.84
N ALA A 78 -13.25 0.67 3.05
CA ALA A 78 -12.90 1.42 4.24
C ALA A 78 -11.42 1.18 4.58
N PHE A 79 -10.84 2.03 5.41
CA PHE A 79 -9.43 1.90 5.77
C PHE A 79 -9.14 0.54 6.43
N HIS A 80 -10.03 0.08 7.30
CA HIS A 80 -9.81 -1.19 7.99
C HIS A 80 -9.92 -2.41 7.08
N ASP A 81 -10.53 -2.28 5.88
CA ASP A 81 -10.54 -3.37 4.90
C ASP A 81 -9.11 -3.69 4.43
N TYR A 82 -8.24 -2.66 4.33
CA TYR A 82 -6.83 -2.89 3.96
C TYR A 82 -6.07 -3.62 5.07
N ILE A 83 -6.46 -3.41 6.33
CA ILE A 83 -5.83 -4.10 7.47
C ILE A 83 -6.24 -5.58 7.45
N ASP A 84 -7.51 -5.86 7.16
CA ASP A 84 -8.02 -7.21 6.99
C ASP A 84 -7.35 -7.92 5.79
N ASP A 85 -7.20 -7.21 4.67
CA ASP A 85 -6.52 -7.75 3.48
C ASP A 85 -5.06 -8.12 3.81
N LEU A 86 -4.38 -7.31 4.62
CA LEU A 86 -3.02 -7.59 5.07
C LEU A 86 -3.00 -8.85 5.98
N ASP A 87 -3.97 -8.96 6.89
CA ASP A 87 -4.10 -10.14 7.74
C ASP A 87 -4.26 -11.41 6.90
N GLN A 88 -5.18 -11.38 5.93
CA GLN A 88 -5.40 -12.51 5.02
C GLN A 88 -4.14 -12.85 4.22
N LEU A 89 -3.40 -11.84 3.76
CA LEU A 89 -2.13 -12.06 3.07
C LEU A 89 -1.13 -12.78 3.97
N LEU A 90 -0.97 -12.31 5.22
CA LEU A 90 -0.03 -12.90 6.16
C LEU A 90 -0.41 -14.33 6.52
N LEU A 91 -1.72 -14.60 6.67
CA LEU A 91 -2.22 -15.97 6.89
C LEU A 91 -1.89 -16.88 5.70
N ASN A 92 -2.10 -16.43 4.48
CA ASN A 92 -1.78 -17.17 3.26
C ASN A 92 -0.28 -17.42 3.11
N LEU A 93 0.50 -16.38 3.32
CA LEU A 93 1.96 -16.41 3.15
C LEU A 93 2.65 -17.19 4.27
N SER A 94 2.09 -17.15 5.48
CA SER A 94 2.63 -17.76 6.70
C SER A 94 4.12 -17.46 6.86
N PRO A 95 4.50 -16.18 6.85
CA PRO A 95 5.92 -15.81 6.89
C PRO A 95 6.49 -16.02 8.28
N ASN A 96 7.76 -16.40 8.34
CA ASN A 96 8.48 -16.46 9.61
C ASN A 96 8.95 -15.03 9.95
N LYS A 97 8.75 -14.60 11.19
CA LYS A 97 9.20 -13.31 11.72
C LYS A 97 8.99 -12.15 10.74
N PRO A 98 7.74 -11.82 10.39
CA PRO A 98 7.51 -10.77 9.40
C PRO A 98 7.90 -9.38 9.91
N VAL A 99 8.64 -8.66 9.07
CA VAL A 99 8.93 -7.24 9.24
C VAL A 99 8.06 -6.49 8.22
N LEU A 100 7.23 -5.57 8.69
CA LEU A 100 6.37 -4.77 7.82
C LEU A 100 7.08 -3.46 7.48
N VAL A 101 7.15 -3.15 6.20
CA VAL A 101 7.73 -1.90 5.69
C VAL A 101 6.62 -1.18 4.92
N GLY A 102 6.12 -0.08 5.47
CA GLY A 102 5.03 0.66 4.85
C GLY A 102 5.44 2.07 4.46
N HIS A 103 4.97 2.51 3.28
CA HIS A 103 5.15 3.88 2.81
C HIS A 103 3.79 4.59 2.83
N SER A 104 3.72 5.78 3.43
CA SER A 104 2.53 6.63 3.44
C SER A 104 1.28 5.84 3.89
N LEU A 105 0.28 5.60 3.03
CA LEU A 105 -0.88 4.76 3.34
C LEU A 105 -0.46 3.38 3.87
N GLY A 106 0.54 2.76 3.24
CA GLY A 106 1.07 1.48 3.69
C GLY A 106 1.67 1.53 5.09
N ALA A 107 2.26 2.68 5.48
CA ALA A 107 2.77 2.86 6.83
C ALA A 107 1.63 2.91 7.86
N LEU A 108 0.51 3.55 7.51
CA LEU A 108 -0.68 3.57 8.37
C LEU A 108 -1.28 2.17 8.54
N ILE A 109 -1.38 1.42 7.44
CA ILE A 109 -1.89 0.04 7.46
C ILE A 109 -0.99 -0.82 8.34
N ALA A 110 0.33 -0.78 8.08
CA ALA A 110 1.31 -1.58 8.82
C ALA A 110 1.30 -1.24 10.31
N SER A 111 1.20 0.05 10.67
CA SER A 111 1.19 0.45 12.08
C SER A 111 -0.08 -0.02 12.80
N CYS A 112 -1.24 0.11 12.15
CA CYS A 112 -2.50 -0.35 12.74
C CYS A 112 -2.50 -1.88 12.90
N TYR A 113 -2.03 -2.61 11.91
CA TYR A 113 -1.90 -4.06 12.00
C TYR A 113 -0.96 -4.47 13.14
N SER A 114 0.23 -3.84 13.20
CA SER A 114 1.23 -4.15 14.25
C SER A 114 0.70 -3.84 15.65
N ALA A 115 -0.13 -2.81 15.78
CA ALA A 115 -0.75 -2.47 17.06
C ALA A 115 -1.84 -3.47 17.45
N ALA A 116 -2.59 -3.98 16.46
CA ALA A 116 -3.66 -4.96 16.69
C ALA A 116 -3.11 -6.37 16.98
N PHE A 117 -2.02 -6.75 16.31
CA PHE A 117 -1.44 -8.09 16.38
C PHE A 117 0.07 -8.02 16.65
N PRO A 118 0.49 -7.48 17.82
CA PRO A 118 1.91 -7.27 18.09
C PRO A 118 2.72 -8.57 18.18
N GLU A 119 2.06 -9.69 18.47
CA GLU A 119 2.72 -11.00 18.52
C GLU A 119 3.01 -11.56 17.13
N GLN A 120 2.37 -11.04 16.10
CA GLN A 120 2.53 -11.52 14.73
C GLN A 120 3.56 -10.72 13.93
N VAL A 121 4.07 -9.60 14.46
CA VAL A 121 4.98 -8.71 13.73
C VAL A 121 6.29 -8.59 14.49
N SER A 122 7.41 -8.91 13.83
CA SER A 122 8.75 -8.86 14.42
C SER A 122 9.39 -7.49 14.32
N GLY A 123 8.94 -6.67 13.36
CA GLY A 123 9.48 -5.32 13.19
C GLY A 123 8.59 -4.48 12.31
N LEU A 124 8.68 -3.16 12.48
CA LEU A 124 7.89 -2.19 11.71
C LEU A 124 8.81 -1.05 11.25
N VAL A 125 8.80 -0.80 9.95
CA VAL A 125 9.49 0.35 9.35
C VAL A 125 8.42 1.22 8.68
N GLN A 126 8.38 2.48 9.05
CA GLN A 126 7.42 3.45 8.52
C GLN A 126 8.15 4.53 7.73
N ILE A 127 7.76 4.69 6.46
CA ILE A 127 8.33 5.68 5.54
C ILE A 127 7.23 6.70 5.27
N GLU A 128 7.45 7.95 5.67
CA GLU A 128 6.53 9.08 5.47
C GLU A 128 5.10 8.81 5.98
N GLY A 129 4.98 8.14 7.14
CA GLY A 129 3.68 7.93 7.77
C GLY A 129 3.85 7.46 9.21
N PHE A 130 3.16 8.12 10.15
CA PHE A 130 3.26 7.82 11.57
C PHE A 130 1.86 7.62 12.15
N GLY A 131 1.43 6.37 12.21
CA GLY A 131 0.19 6.02 12.85
C GLY A 131 -1.05 6.60 12.17
N PRO A 132 -2.22 6.27 12.67
CA PRO A 132 -3.47 6.72 12.08
C PRO A 132 -3.67 8.23 12.24
N LEU A 133 -4.18 8.86 11.19
CA LEU A 133 -4.52 10.27 11.20
C LEU A 133 -5.85 10.48 11.94
N SER A 134 -5.90 11.46 12.81
CA SER A 134 -7.11 11.82 13.52
C SER A 134 -7.48 13.28 13.26
N GLU A 135 -8.77 13.56 13.31
CA GLU A 135 -9.30 14.91 13.20
C GLU A 135 -10.32 15.17 14.30
N PRO A 136 -10.51 16.45 14.67
CA PRO A 136 -11.54 16.79 15.64
C PRO A 136 -12.93 16.32 15.21
N ALA A 137 -13.74 15.88 16.17
CA ALA A 137 -15.11 15.42 15.92
C ALA A 137 -15.96 16.51 15.25
N THR A 138 -15.63 17.78 15.45
CA THR A 138 -16.31 18.92 14.83
C THR A 138 -16.26 18.89 13.30
N HIS A 139 -15.28 18.18 12.72
CA HIS A 139 -15.14 18.05 11.26
C HIS A 139 -16.00 16.92 10.66
N SER A 140 -16.65 16.09 11.48
CA SER A 140 -17.35 14.88 11.02
C SER A 140 -18.42 15.16 9.95
N VAL A 141 -19.25 16.18 10.16
CA VAL A 141 -20.32 16.53 9.22
C VAL A 141 -19.74 17.02 7.88
N THR A 142 -18.70 17.85 7.95
CA THR A 142 -18.02 18.37 6.76
C THR A 142 -17.39 17.23 5.97
N ARG A 143 -16.73 16.30 6.66
CA ARG A 143 -16.13 15.11 6.08
C ARG A 143 -17.17 14.22 5.40
N LEU A 144 -18.29 13.97 6.10
CA LEU A 144 -19.37 13.16 5.54
C LEU A 144 -19.88 13.79 4.23
N ARG A 145 -20.13 15.09 4.25
CA ARG A 145 -20.60 15.82 3.06
C ARG A 145 -19.58 15.72 1.91
N GLN A 146 -18.31 15.92 2.20
CA GLN A 146 -17.24 15.80 1.21
C GLN A 146 -17.16 14.39 0.62
N GLY A 147 -17.27 13.36 1.47
CA GLY A 147 -17.24 11.97 1.04
C GLY A 147 -18.41 11.65 0.10
N ILE A 148 -19.60 12.11 0.42
CA ILE A 148 -20.78 11.90 -0.44
C ILE A 148 -20.61 12.62 -1.78
N ARG A 149 -20.13 13.88 -1.76
CA ARG A 149 -19.87 14.65 -2.99
C ARG A 149 -18.82 13.98 -3.87
N SER A 150 -17.77 13.46 -3.25
CA SER A 150 -16.73 12.72 -3.96
C SER A 150 -17.29 11.47 -4.65
N ARG A 151 -18.15 10.71 -3.95
CA ARG A 151 -18.83 9.55 -4.55
C ARG A 151 -19.72 9.95 -5.74
N HIS A 152 -20.43 11.08 -5.63
CA HIS A 152 -21.25 11.60 -6.74
C HIS A 152 -20.37 11.91 -7.96
N ALA A 153 -19.26 12.58 -7.76
CA ALA A 153 -18.33 12.91 -8.85
C ALA A 153 -17.77 11.64 -9.51
N LEU A 154 -17.41 10.64 -8.69
CA LEU A 154 -16.84 9.40 -9.19
C LEU A 154 -17.82 8.54 -10.00
N ARG A 155 -19.11 8.59 -9.69
CA ARG A 155 -20.13 7.84 -10.45
C ARG A 155 -20.13 8.21 -11.94
N ASN A 156 -19.76 9.43 -12.26
CA ASN A 156 -19.76 9.96 -13.62
C ASN A 156 -18.34 10.14 -14.17
N ALA A 157 -17.32 9.80 -13.40
CA ALA A 157 -15.93 9.96 -13.82
C ALA A 157 -15.54 8.89 -14.84
N LYS A 158 -14.80 9.31 -15.85
CA LYS A 158 -14.21 8.41 -16.83
C LYS A 158 -12.71 8.36 -16.64
N PRO A 159 -12.09 7.21 -16.88
CA PRO A 159 -10.63 7.14 -16.81
C PRO A 159 -9.99 8.12 -17.79
N ARG A 160 -8.94 8.78 -17.36
CA ARG A 160 -8.16 9.66 -18.23
C ARG A 160 -7.20 8.83 -19.06
N GLY A 161 -7.33 8.90 -20.38
CA GLY A 161 -6.39 8.28 -21.30
C GLY A 161 -5.21 9.21 -21.61
N TYR A 162 -4.06 8.60 -21.81
CA TYR A 162 -2.83 9.27 -22.25
C TYR A 162 -2.47 8.76 -23.64
N ALA A 163 -1.98 9.66 -24.50
CA ALA A 163 -1.63 9.34 -25.89
C ALA A 163 -0.47 8.33 -26.00
N SER A 164 0.36 8.22 -24.96
CA SER A 164 1.49 7.26 -24.97
C SER A 164 1.90 6.95 -23.54
N PHE A 165 2.65 5.85 -23.37
CA PHE A 165 3.29 5.50 -22.10
C PHE A 165 4.17 6.65 -21.59
N GLU A 166 4.97 7.23 -22.47
CA GLU A 166 5.87 8.32 -22.11
C GLU A 166 5.10 9.57 -21.65
N HIS A 167 3.89 9.80 -22.18
CA HIS A 167 3.04 10.89 -21.72
C HIS A 167 2.55 10.63 -20.27
N ALA A 168 2.10 9.40 -19.99
CA ALA A 168 1.69 9.02 -18.64
C ALA A 168 2.87 9.13 -17.65
N LEU A 169 4.05 8.65 -18.06
CA LEU A 169 5.27 8.72 -17.25
C LEU A 169 5.68 10.15 -16.93
N ARG A 170 5.71 11.03 -17.95
CA ARG A 170 6.04 12.44 -17.72
C ARG A 170 5.02 13.11 -16.77
N HIS A 171 3.74 12.81 -16.96
CA HIS A 171 2.69 13.35 -16.09
C HIS A 171 2.90 12.94 -14.62
N ARG A 172 3.22 11.66 -14.40
CA ARG A 172 3.50 11.14 -13.05
C ARG A 172 4.77 11.77 -12.48
N ALA A 173 5.82 11.91 -13.29
CA ALA A 173 7.10 12.50 -12.88
C ALA A 173 6.92 13.95 -12.41
N LEU A 174 6.15 14.72 -13.16
CA LEU A 174 5.85 16.11 -12.79
C LEU A 174 5.05 16.16 -11.49
N ALA A 175 4.05 15.31 -11.33
CA ALA A 175 3.20 15.29 -10.12
C ALA A 175 4.02 14.93 -8.86
N ASN A 176 4.99 14.04 -9.00
CA ASN A 176 5.84 13.62 -7.88
C ASN A 176 7.11 14.45 -7.71
N GLN A 177 7.42 15.32 -8.68
CA GLN A 177 8.66 16.14 -8.71
C GLN A 177 9.92 15.24 -8.65
N LEU A 178 9.87 14.11 -9.39
CA LEU A 178 10.94 13.12 -9.44
C LEU A 178 11.37 12.87 -10.89
N PRO A 179 12.62 12.45 -11.12
CA PRO A 179 13.05 12.01 -12.44
C PRO A 179 12.20 10.87 -12.97
N ALA A 180 11.81 10.95 -14.25
CA ALA A 180 10.93 9.96 -14.88
C ALA A 180 11.48 8.52 -14.76
N GLU A 181 12.80 8.36 -14.89
CA GLU A 181 13.42 7.04 -14.86
C GLU A 181 13.23 6.32 -13.53
N LEU A 182 13.15 7.07 -12.42
CA LEU A 182 12.89 6.47 -11.10
C LEU A 182 11.45 5.95 -11.00
N LEU A 183 10.54 6.56 -11.75
CA LEU A 183 9.11 6.21 -11.71
C LEU A 183 8.71 5.22 -12.80
N ARG A 184 9.61 4.94 -13.76
CA ARG A 184 9.30 4.05 -14.88
C ARG A 184 8.74 2.69 -14.44
N PRO A 185 9.37 1.96 -13.50
CA PRO A 185 8.83 0.66 -13.07
C PRO A 185 7.44 0.77 -12.44
N LEU A 186 7.20 1.86 -11.68
CA LEU A 186 5.90 2.11 -11.05
C LEU A 186 4.83 2.36 -12.12
N VAL A 187 5.16 3.14 -13.16
CA VAL A 187 4.22 3.47 -14.25
C VAL A 187 3.97 2.23 -15.11
N GLU A 188 5.01 1.44 -15.39
CA GLU A 188 4.89 0.17 -16.15
C GLU A 188 3.90 -0.79 -15.46
N ARG A 189 4.05 -0.98 -14.14
CA ARG A 189 3.15 -1.84 -13.37
C ARG A 189 1.77 -1.22 -13.20
N GLY A 190 1.68 0.11 -13.19
CA GLY A 190 0.46 0.86 -12.89
C GLY A 190 -0.40 1.22 -14.08
N THR A 191 0.01 0.89 -15.33
CA THR A 191 -0.75 1.27 -16.54
C THR A 191 -1.03 0.09 -17.44
N TYR A 192 -1.95 0.31 -18.38
CA TYR A 192 -2.26 -0.63 -19.46
C TYR A 192 -2.66 0.15 -20.69
N GLN A 193 -2.51 -0.49 -21.85
CA GLN A 193 -2.91 0.10 -23.13
C GLN A 193 -4.27 -0.45 -23.56
N HIS A 194 -5.14 0.42 -24.05
CA HIS A 194 -6.44 0.07 -24.63
C HIS A 194 -6.79 1.09 -25.69
N ASP A 195 -7.16 0.62 -26.89
CA ASP A 195 -7.54 1.47 -28.03
C ASP A 195 -6.54 2.62 -28.28
N GLU A 196 -5.26 2.27 -28.38
CA GLU A 196 -4.16 3.21 -28.64
C GLU A 196 -3.93 4.25 -27.56
N GLN A 197 -4.61 4.16 -26.43
CA GLN A 197 -4.41 5.04 -25.28
C GLN A 197 -3.89 4.25 -24.10
N TRP A 198 -3.22 4.95 -23.18
CA TRP A 198 -2.70 4.38 -21.94
C TRP A 198 -3.54 4.87 -20.78
N PHE A 199 -3.89 3.95 -19.88
CA PHE A 199 -4.75 4.20 -18.73
C PHE A 199 -4.09 3.69 -17.45
N TRP A 200 -4.39 4.36 -16.33
CA TRP A 200 -3.99 3.83 -15.02
C TRP A 200 -4.84 2.62 -14.67
N ARG A 201 -4.21 1.63 -14.06
CA ARG A 201 -4.90 0.42 -13.55
C ARG A 201 -5.67 0.70 -12.26
N HIS A 202 -5.26 1.70 -11.49
CA HIS A 202 -5.87 1.92 -10.19
C HIS A 202 -7.38 2.17 -10.31
N ASP A 203 -8.12 1.65 -9.33
CA ASP A 203 -9.58 1.79 -9.29
C ASP A 203 -9.92 3.28 -9.07
N LEU A 204 -10.80 3.80 -9.91
CA LEU A 204 -11.25 5.19 -9.77
C LEU A 204 -11.90 5.45 -8.40
N LYS A 205 -12.46 4.45 -7.77
CA LYS A 205 -13.06 4.55 -6.42
C LYS A 205 -12.05 4.94 -5.34
N LEU A 206 -10.76 4.74 -5.58
CA LEU A 206 -9.71 5.20 -4.66
C LEU A 206 -9.65 6.73 -4.53
N UNK A 207 -10.03 7.32 -5.42
CA UNK A 207 -10.08 8.73 -5.42
C UNK A 207 -11.04 9.26 -4.41
N UNK A 208 -11.94 8.39 -3.93
CA UNK A 208 -12.80 8.70 -2.85
C UNK A 208 -12.17 8.42 -1.55
N UNK A 209 -11.11 7.64 -1.69
CA UNK A 209 -10.40 7.25 -0.56
C UNK A 209 -9.48 8.32 0.06
N UNK A 210 -9.16 9.09 -0.56
CA UNK A 210 -8.39 10.16 -0.05
C UNK A 210 -9.06 10.88 1.06
N UNK A 211 -10.15 10.85 0.99
CA UNK A 211 -10.93 11.44 2.03
C UNK A 211 -11.33 10.43 3.08
N UNK A 212 -11.34 9.42 2.61
CA UNK A 212 -11.65 8.36 3.45
C UNK A 212 -10.47 7.82 4.20
N UNK A 213 -9.51 7.93 3.69
CA UNK A 213 -8.33 7.51 4.30
C UNK A 213 -7.98 8.31 5.52
N UNK A 214 -8.38 9.26 5.51
CA UNK A 214 -8.21 10.12 6.62
C UNK A 214 -9.32 9.94 7.61
N UNK A 215 -10.30 9.55 7.21
CA UNK A 215 -11.39 9.36 8.05
C UNK A 215 -11.40 8.06 8.79
N UNK A 216 -10.83 7.32 8.22
CA UNK A 216 -10.71 6.05 8.79
C UNK A 216 -9.73 6.03 9.90
N UNK A 217 -9.02 6.74 9.81
CA UNK A 217 -8.09 6.90 10.80
C UNK A 217 -8.69 7.38 12.09
N UNK A 218 -9.58 7.85 11.98
CA UNK A 218 -10.25 8.30 13.15
C UNK A 218 -10.84 7.20 13.96
N UNK A 219 -11.20 6.43 13.36
CA UNK A 219 -11.73 5.30 13.97
C UNK A 219 -10.68 4.41 14.53
N UNK A 220 -9.84 4.35 13.89
CA UNK A 220 -8.76 3.60 14.31
C UNK A 220 -7.92 4.27 15.35
N UNK A 221 -8.06 5.27 15.39
CA UNK A 221 -7.35 5.97 16.35
C UNK A 221 -7.78 5.71 17.72
N UNK A 222 -8.73 5.48 17.71
CA UNK A 222 -9.23 5.16 18.96
C UNK A 222 -8.76 3.86 19.44
N UNK A 223 -8.55 3.24 18.63
CA UNK A 223 -8.07 1.96 18.90
C UNK A 223 -6.59 1.96 19.11
N UNK A 224 -6.09 2.60 18.54
CA UNK A 224 -4.72 2.67 18.61
C UNK A 224 -4.21 3.40 19.82
N UNK A 225 -4.93 4.05 20.13
CA UNK A 225 -4.54 4.74 21.27
C UNK A 225 -4.60 3.92 22.52
N UNK A 226 -5.15 3.13 22.35
CA UNK A 226 -5.24 2.29 23.41
C UNK A 226 -4.21 1.25 23.47
N UNK A 227 -3.80 1.17 22.65
CA UNK A 227 -2.85 0.25 22.62
C UNK A 227 -1.56 0.86 22.83
N THR A 228 -1.19 1.14 24.04
CA THR A 228 0.21 1.38 24.39
C THR A 228 0.98 0.08 24.17
N PRO A 229 1.94 0.08 23.27
CA PRO A 229 2.72 -1.16 23.05
C PRO A 229 3.63 -1.41 24.25
N ARG A 230 3.23 -2.35 25.07
CA ARG A 230 4.18 -2.94 25.99
C ARG A 230 4.94 -3.97 25.19
N ARG A 231 6.16 -3.62 24.81
CA ARG A 231 7.16 -4.43 24.12
C ARG A 231 7.19 -4.29 22.59
N CYS A 232 7.66 -3.15 22.14
CA CYS A 232 8.54 -3.09 20.97
C CYS A 232 9.84 -2.44 21.44
N ALA A 233 10.65 -3.21 22.13
CA ALA A 233 12.02 -2.80 22.45
C ALA A 233 12.85 -3.07 21.22
N ASN A 234 13.08 -2.08 20.45
CA ASN A 234 14.01 -1.90 19.31
C ASN A 234 13.28 -1.31 18.10
N GLN A 235 12.87 -0.06 18.27
CA GLN A 235 12.48 0.73 17.12
C GLN A 235 13.70 1.52 16.64
N SER A 236 14.31 1.08 15.57
CA SER A 236 15.26 1.92 14.87
C SER A 236 14.46 2.76 13.88
N VAL A 237 14.22 4.01 14.26
CA VAL A 237 13.62 4.99 13.35
C VAL A 237 14.72 5.51 12.42
N VAL A 238 14.69 5.09 11.18
CA VAL A 238 15.56 5.70 10.17
C VAL A 238 14.84 6.94 9.65
N ARG A 239 15.34 8.10 10.05
CA ARG A 239 14.88 9.38 9.47
C ARG A 239 15.68 9.64 8.21
N SER A 240 15.02 9.73 7.07
CA SER A 240 15.63 10.30 5.87
C SER A 240 15.60 11.83 5.99
N ARG A 241 16.71 12.49 5.77
CA ARG A 241 16.79 13.93 5.58
C ARG A 241 16.55 14.24 4.11
#